data_f751cc99824abe1f86f42bc50193d852
#
_entry.id   f751cc99824abe1f86f42bc50193d852
#
_cell.length_a   1.000
_cell.length_b   1.000
_cell.length_c   1.000
_cell.angle_alpha   90.00
_cell.angle_beta   90.00
_cell.angle_gamma   90.00
#
_symmetry.space_group_name_H-M   'P 1'
#
loop_
_entity.id
_entity.type
_entity.pdbx_description
1 polymer ?
#
loop_
_entity_poly.entity_id
_entity_poly.type
_entity_poly.pdbx_seq_one_letter_code
_entity_poly.pdbx_strand_id
1 'polypeptide(L)'
;MSSKKNLNYHSNQHVILRRKILEWYDKHGRKSLPWKTSNVYKIWISEIMLQQTQVHTVIPYYKNFIKEYPNLNLLSHASLDEIMKLWSGLGFYRRAENIHKTCIKIQNKFNGKFPKKYEEILSLPGIGRTTASAITTFSGYGPCDDGRIKPD
;
A
#
# COMPACT_ATOMS: atom_id res chain seq x y z
N MET A 1 26.54 38.31 5.47
CA MET A 1 26.18 38.01 4.06
C MET A 1 26.40 36.55 3.61
N SER A 2 26.72 35.65 4.51
CA SER A 2 27.04 34.26 4.17
C SER A 2 25.85 33.27 4.21
N SER A 3 24.74 33.62 4.86
CA SER A 3 23.65 32.70 5.16
C SER A 3 22.68 32.41 3.98
N LYS A 4 22.50 33.36 3.07
CA LYS A 4 21.57 33.23 1.92
C LYS A 4 22.13 32.37 0.77
N LYS A 5 23.45 32.25 0.61
CA LYS A 5 24.09 31.45 -0.42
C LYS A 5 24.00 29.95 -0.12
N ASN A 6 24.00 29.53 1.16
CA ASN A 6 23.92 28.13 1.55
C ASN A 6 22.51 27.53 1.39
N LEU A 7 21.45 28.32 1.62
CA LEU A 7 20.07 27.83 1.41
C LEU A 7 19.76 27.55 -0.07
N ASN A 8 20.25 28.39 -0.99
CA ASN A 8 20.05 28.16 -2.43
C ASN A 8 20.85 26.98 -2.98
N TYR A 9 22.00 26.66 -2.39
CA TYR A 9 22.81 25.52 -2.82
C TYR A 9 22.16 24.19 -2.46
N HIS A 10 21.60 24.07 -1.25
CA HIS A 10 20.88 22.87 -0.83
C HIS A 10 19.58 22.65 -1.62
N SER A 11 18.82 23.70 -1.90
CA SER A 11 17.59 23.60 -2.70
C SER A 11 17.86 23.11 -4.14
N ASN A 12 18.92 23.58 -4.76
CA ASN A 12 19.34 23.13 -6.09
C ASN A 12 19.78 21.65 -6.12
N GLN A 13 20.45 21.18 -5.09
CA GLN A 13 20.86 19.76 -5.00
C GLN A 13 19.65 18.83 -4.89
N HIS A 14 18.63 19.17 -4.11
CA HIS A 14 17.40 18.39 -4.00
C HIS A 14 16.64 18.31 -5.33
N VAL A 15 16.57 19.42 -6.06
CA VAL A 15 15.92 19.44 -7.39
C VAL A 15 16.66 18.57 -8.39
N ILE A 16 18.00 18.63 -8.40
CA ILE A 16 18.84 17.79 -9.28
C ILE A 16 18.71 16.30 -8.93
N LEU A 17 18.73 15.97 -7.63
CA LEU A 17 18.58 14.59 -7.16
C LEU A 17 17.19 14.03 -7.53
N ARG A 18 16.13 14.80 -7.27
CA ARG A 18 14.76 14.43 -7.64
C ARG A 18 14.64 14.13 -9.14
N ARG A 19 15.18 15.03 -9.98
CA ARG A 19 15.17 14.84 -11.44
C ARG A 19 15.90 13.57 -11.84
N LYS A 20 17.11 13.31 -11.33
CA LYS A 20 17.87 12.08 -11.62
C LYS A 20 17.15 10.82 -11.20
N ILE A 21 16.48 10.83 -10.03
CA ILE A 21 15.67 9.70 -9.56
C ILE A 21 14.49 9.44 -10.50
N LEU A 22 13.79 10.48 -10.92
CA LEU A 22 12.66 10.37 -11.84
C LEU A 22 13.11 9.86 -13.22
N GLU A 23 14.19 10.40 -13.77
CA GLU A 23 14.78 9.94 -15.03
C GLU A 23 15.23 8.47 -14.95
N TRP A 24 15.84 8.08 -13.83
CA TRP A 24 16.20 6.67 -13.60
C TRP A 24 14.96 5.77 -13.51
N TYR A 25 13.94 6.21 -12.76
CA TYR A 25 12.67 5.47 -12.64
C TYR A 25 11.97 5.33 -13.98
N ASP A 26 12.02 6.35 -14.83
CA ASP A 26 11.43 6.31 -16.16
C ASP A 26 12.10 5.28 -17.07
N LYS A 27 13.39 5.06 -16.90
CA LYS A 27 14.16 4.07 -17.67
C LYS A 27 14.09 2.66 -17.08
N HIS A 28 14.13 2.53 -15.77
CA HIS A 28 14.35 1.27 -15.05
C HIS A 28 13.22 0.85 -14.13
N GLY A 29 12.26 1.73 -13.85
CA GLY A 29 11.15 1.47 -12.95
C GLY A 29 10.20 0.37 -13.48
N ARG A 30 9.72 -0.47 -12.58
CA ARG A 30 8.73 -1.51 -12.90
C ARG A 30 7.36 -0.86 -13.15
N LYS A 31 7.03 -0.61 -14.41
CA LYS A 31 5.80 0.10 -14.79
C LYS A 31 4.59 -0.83 -14.96
N SER A 32 4.80 -2.13 -15.09
CA SER A 32 3.77 -3.14 -15.44
C SER A 32 3.26 -3.95 -14.25
N LEU A 33 3.39 -3.45 -13.02
CA LEU A 33 2.90 -4.17 -11.84
C LEU A 33 1.37 -4.14 -11.80
N PRO A 34 0.70 -5.29 -11.55
CA PRO A 34 -0.77 -5.39 -11.61
C PRO A 34 -1.51 -4.57 -10.55
N TRP A 35 -0.81 -4.15 -9.49
CA TRP A 35 -1.34 -3.30 -8.43
C TRP A 35 -1.02 -1.81 -8.57
N LYS A 36 -0.50 -1.39 -9.74
CA LYS A 36 -0.30 0.03 -10.03
C LYS A 36 -1.66 0.70 -10.29
N THR A 37 -2.28 1.19 -9.24
CA THR A 37 -3.64 1.74 -9.21
C THR A 37 -3.77 2.72 -8.04
N SER A 38 -4.80 3.57 -8.06
CA SER A 38 -5.22 4.40 -6.92
C SER A 38 -6.34 3.75 -6.09
N ASN A 39 -6.78 2.54 -6.44
CA ASN A 39 -7.81 1.83 -5.68
C ASN A 39 -7.26 1.30 -4.36
N VAL A 40 -7.70 1.87 -3.25
CA VAL A 40 -7.19 1.56 -1.90
C VAL A 40 -7.29 0.08 -1.53
N TYR A 41 -8.38 -0.59 -1.93
CA TYR A 41 -8.56 -2.02 -1.68
C TYR A 41 -7.47 -2.85 -2.38
N LYS A 42 -7.24 -2.58 -3.66
CA LYS A 42 -6.24 -3.27 -4.48
C LYS A 42 -4.81 -3.00 -3.99
N ILE A 43 -4.53 -1.77 -3.56
CA ILE A 43 -3.26 -1.40 -2.94
C ILE A 43 -3.08 -2.17 -1.63
N TRP A 44 -4.07 -2.15 -0.74
CA TRP A 44 -4.01 -2.88 0.52
C TRP A 44 -3.69 -4.36 0.33
N ILE A 45 -4.42 -5.07 -0.54
CA ILE A 45 -4.15 -6.50 -0.81
C ILE A 45 -2.72 -6.71 -1.29
N SER A 46 -2.21 -5.88 -2.24
CA SER A 46 -0.83 -6.00 -2.72
C SER A 46 0.19 -5.75 -1.61
N GLU A 47 0.00 -4.73 -0.79
CA GLU A 47 0.90 -4.41 0.32
C GLU A 47 0.98 -5.54 1.35
N ILE A 48 -0.14 -6.19 1.67
CA ILE A 48 -0.15 -7.35 2.56
C ILE A 48 0.54 -8.55 1.91
N MET A 49 0.30 -8.84 0.63
CA MET A 49 0.95 -9.95 -0.07
C MET A 49 2.47 -9.75 -0.21
N LEU A 50 2.93 -8.51 -0.36
CA LEU A 50 4.34 -8.14 -0.50
C LEU A 50 5.12 -8.16 0.83
N GLN A 51 4.44 -8.24 1.98
CA GLN A 51 5.14 -8.40 3.26
C GLN A 51 5.98 -9.69 3.24
N GLN A 52 7.30 -9.53 3.30
CA GLN A 52 8.28 -10.64 3.32
C GLN A 52 8.18 -11.63 2.12
N THR A 53 7.60 -11.18 1.00
CA THR A 53 7.45 -12.00 -0.20
C THR A 53 7.89 -11.20 -1.43
N GLN A 54 8.62 -11.85 -2.33
CA GLN A 54 9.16 -11.20 -3.52
C GLN A 54 8.06 -10.91 -4.55
N VAL A 55 8.25 -9.83 -5.31
CA VAL A 55 7.28 -9.34 -6.31
C VAL A 55 6.86 -10.42 -7.32
N HIS A 56 7.82 -11.15 -7.89
CA HIS A 56 7.52 -12.17 -8.90
C HIS A 56 6.65 -13.31 -8.34
N THR A 57 6.82 -13.67 -7.08
CA THR A 57 5.99 -14.66 -6.39
C THR A 57 4.57 -14.14 -6.16
N VAL A 58 4.42 -12.87 -5.81
CA VAL A 58 3.12 -12.25 -5.49
C VAL A 58 2.23 -12.07 -6.72
N ILE A 59 2.80 -11.77 -7.89
CA ILE A 59 2.02 -11.43 -9.10
C ILE A 59 0.91 -12.44 -9.42
N PRO A 60 1.17 -13.75 -9.54
CA PRO A 60 0.12 -14.73 -9.87
C PRO A 60 -0.94 -14.84 -8.76
N TYR A 61 -0.54 -14.80 -7.49
CA TYR A 61 -1.48 -14.86 -6.36
C TYR A 61 -2.38 -13.63 -6.32
N TYR A 62 -1.81 -12.44 -6.48
CA TYR A 62 -2.57 -11.21 -6.52
C TYR A 62 -3.60 -11.19 -7.66
N LYS A 63 -3.19 -11.57 -8.88
CA LYS A 63 -4.11 -11.64 -10.02
C LYS A 63 -5.28 -12.58 -9.76
N ASN A 64 -5.00 -13.77 -9.21
CA ASN A 64 -6.03 -14.75 -8.88
C ASN A 64 -6.96 -14.24 -7.77
N PHE A 65 -6.40 -13.65 -6.72
CA PHE A 65 -7.14 -13.12 -5.59
C PHE A 65 -8.09 -11.97 -6.01
N ILE A 66 -7.60 -11.00 -6.82
CA ILE A 66 -8.41 -9.88 -7.30
C ILE A 66 -9.45 -10.33 -8.34
N LYS A 67 -9.20 -11.42 -9.07
CA LYS A 67 -10.19 -12.03 -9.96
C LYS A 67 -11.37 -12.59 -9.18
N GLU A 68 -11.11 -13.31 -8.08
CA GLU A 68 -12.14 -13.90 -7.22
C GLU A 68 -12.82 -12.83 -6.35
N TYR A 69 -12.04 -11.94 -5.76
CA TYR A 69 -12.53 -10.84 -4.91
C TYR A 69 -12.13 -9.48 -5.48
N PRO A 70 -12.84 -8.97 -6.49
CA PRO A 70 -12.49 -7.72 -7.17
C PRO A 70 -12.66 -6.46 -6.32
N ASN A 71 -13.38 -6.55 -5.21
CA ASN A 71 -13.63 -5.44 -4.29
C ASN A 71 -13.83 -5.91 -2.85
N LEU A 72 -13.77 -4.94 -1.92
CA LEU A 72 -13.90 -5.18 -0.49
C LEU A 72 -15.25 -5.81 -0.11
N ASN A 73 -16.32 -5.42 -0.79
CA ASN A 73 -17.66 -5.95 -0.48
C ASN A 73 -17.72 -7.47 -0.70
N LEU A 74 -17.25 -7.97 -1.84
CA LEU A 74 -17.21 -9.40 -2.11
C LEU A 74 -16.26 -10.13 -1.16
N LEU A 75 -15.09 -9.56 -0.88
CA LEU A 75 -14.14 -10.15 0.07
C LEU A 75 -14.71 -10.22 1.51
N SER A 76 -15.52 -9.25 1.90
CA SER A 76 -16.11 -9.23 3.26
C SER A 76 -17.12 -10.34 3.54
N HIS A 77 -17.62 -11.00 2.50
CA HIS A 77 -18.50 -12.16 2.61
C HIS A 77 -17.75 -13.50 2.52
N ALA A 78 -16.45 -13.47 2.21
CA ALA A 78 -15.64 -14.66 2.13
C ALA A 78 -15.36 -15.25 3.52
N SER A 79 -15.43 -16.56 3.62
CA SER A 79 -14.95 -17.28 4.80
C SER A 79 -13.42 -17.26 4.88
N LEU A 80 -12.88 -17.50 6.08
CA LEU A 80 -11.44 -17.64 6.25
C LEU A 80 -10.87 -18.79 5.38
N ASP A 81 -11.60 -19.89 5.28
CA ASP A 81 -11.16 -21.05 4.49
C ASP A 81 -11.06 -20.75 2.99
N GLU A 82 -11.98 -19.96 2.44
CA GLU A 82 -11.92 -19.52 1.04
C GLU A 82 -10.71 -18.62 0.79
N ILE A 83 -10.43 -17.66 1.69
CA ILE A 83 -9.24 -16.82 1.61
C ILE A 83 -7.97 -17.67 1.71
N MET A 84 -7.92 -18.65 2.64
CA MET A 84 -6.79 -19.55 2.83
C MET A 84 -6.51 -20.42 1.60
N LYS A 85 -7.54 -20.89 0.90
CA LYS A 85 -7.39 -21.64 -0.36
C LYS A 85 -6.65 -20.82 -1.42
N LEU A 86 -7.03 -19.55 -1.60
CA LEU A 86 -6.36 -18.64 -2.56
C LEU A 86 -4.94 -18.28 -2.12
N TRP A 87 -4.66 -18.35 -0.82
CA TRP A 87 -3.34 -18.05 -0.24
C TRP A 87 -2.39 -19.23 -0.22
N SER A 88 -2.90 -20.44 -0.50
CA SER A 88 -2.14 -21.69 -0.41
C SER A 88 -0.88 -21.63 -1.28
N GLY A 89 0.27 -21.86 -0.66
CA GLY A 89 1.58 -21.79 -1.29
C GLY A 89 2.30 -20.43 -1.22
N LEU A 90 1.60 -19.33 -0.88
CA LEU A 90 2.23 -18.03 -0.72
C LEU A 90 3.03 -17.91 0.60
N GLY A 91 2.66 -18.71 1.61
CA GLY A 91 3.29 -18.68 2.93
C GLY A 91 2.83 -17.53 3.83
N PHE A 92 3.38 -17.50 5.05
CA PHE A 92 3.04 -16.47 6.05
C PHE A 92 1.53 -16.29 6.23
N TYR A 93 0.81 -17.38 6.48
CA TYR A 93 -0.66 -17.48 6.48
C TYR A 93 -1.36 -16.52 7.44
N ARG A 94 -0.68 -16.04 8.48
CA ARG A 94 -1.21 -15.01 9.37
C ARG A 94 -1.63 -13.73 8.64
N ARG A 95 -1.04 -13.46 7.47
CA ARG A 95 -1.45 -12.34 6.62
C ARG A 95 -2.85 -12.53 6.06
N ALA A 96 -3.20 -13.75 5.63
CA ALA A 96 -4.54 -14.10 5.17
C ALA A 96 -5.58 -14.00 6.30
N GLU A 97 -5.25 -14.49 7.49
CA GLU A 97 -6.09 -14.29 8.69
C GLU A 97 -6.31 -12.80 9.00
N ASN A 98 -5.26 -11.98 8.89
CA ASN A 98 -5.36 -10.55 9.12
C ASN A 98 -6.23 -9.84 8.08
N ILE A 99 -6.22 -10.28 6.81
CA ILE A 99 -7.15 -9.79 5.78
C ILE A 99 -8.58 -10.07 6.19
N HIS A 100 -8.90 -11.30 6.60
CA HIS A 100 -10.25 -11.67 7.05
C HIS A 100 -10.70 -10.83 8.27
N LYS A 101 -9.84 -10.73 9.31
CA LYS A 101 -10.10 -9.91 10.49
C LYS A 101 -10.29 -8.42 10.15
N THR A 102 -9.54 -7.92 9.18
CA THR A 102 -9.66 -6.55 8.70
C THR A 102 -10.99 -6.31 8.01
N CYS A 103 -11.46 -7.24 7.18
CA CYS A 103 -12.79 -7.15 6.56
C CYS A 103 -13.89 -7.06 7.62
N ILE A 104 -13.86 -7.91 8.64
CA ILE A 104 -14.82 -7.87 9.76
C ILE A 104 -14.77 -6.50 10.48
N LYS A 105 -13.55 -6.01 10.77
CA LYS A 105 -13.38 -4.71 11.43
C LYS A 105 -13.89 -3.56 10.57
N ILE A 106 -13.67 -3.58 9.27
CA ILE A 106 -14.16 -2.55 8.34
C ILE A 106 -15.69 -2.58 8.27
N GLN A 107 -16.31 -3.75 8.22
CA GLN A 107 -17.78 -3.86 8.26
C GLN A 107 -18.35 -3.27 9.55
N ASN A 108 -17.80 -3.66 10.70
CA ASN A 108 -18.36 -3.30 11.99
C ASN A 108 -18.09 -1.83 12.40
N LYS A 109 -16.88 -1.32 12.06
CA LYS A 109 -16.44 0.00 12.55
C LYS A 109 -16.52 1.11 11.51
N PHE A 110 -16.43 0.76 10.22
CA PHE A 110 -16.33 1.72 9.12
C PHE A 110 -17.44 1.56 8.08
N ASN A 111 -18.55 0.88 8.44
CA ASN A 111 -19.74 0.68 7.58
C ASN A 111 -19.38 0.12 6.19
N GLY A 112 -18.44 -0.83 6.13
CA GLY A 112 -18.00 -1.46 4.88
C GLY A 112 -17.14 -0.58 3.98
N LYS A 113 -16.73 0.61 4.42
CA LYS A 113 -15.87 1.53 3.67
C LYS A 113 -14.44 1.51 4.22
N PHE A 114 -13.47 1.37 3.34
CA PHE A 114 -12.07 1.44 3.74
C PHE A 114 -11.76 2.80 4.37
N PRO A 115 -11.16 2.86 5.57
CA PRO A 115 -10.88 4.12 6.25
C PRO A 115 -9.86 4.96 5.46
N LYS A 116 -9.93 6.28 5.61
CA LYS A 116 -9.06 7.23 4.91
C LYS A 116 -7.98 7.84 5.78
N LYS A 117 -8.21 7.89 7.10
CA LYS A 117 -7.25 8.46 8.04
C LYS A 117 -6.14 7.47 8.34
N TYR A 118 -4.92 7.97 8.40
CA TYR A 118 -3.72 7.15 8.65
C TYR A 118 -3.84 6.30 9.93
N GLU A 119 -4.28 6.89 11.04
CA GLU A 119 -4.44 6.20 12.33
C GLU A 119 -5.48 5.10 12.27
N GLU A 120 -6.56 5.31 11.52
CA GLU A 120 -7.59 4.31 11.30
C GLU A 120 -7.04 3.13 10.48
N ILE A 121 -6.28 3.43 9.42
CA ILE A 121 -5.61 2.41 8.60
C ILE A 121 -4.58 1.65 9.44
N LEU A 122 -3.76 2.35 10.22
CA LEU A 122 -2.76 1.76 11.12
C LEU A 122 -3.40 0.85 12.19
N SER A 123 -4.64 1.12 12.57
CA SER A 123 -5.38 0.30 13.54
C SER A 123 -5.86 -1.05 12.99
N LEU A 124 -5.78 -1.27 11.68
CA LEU A 124 -6.25 -2.49 11.03
C LEU A 124 -5.28 -3.66 11.27
N PRO A 125 -5.79 -4.91 11.46
CA PRO A 125 -4.95 -6.07 11.68
C PRO A 125 -3.90 -6.29 10.60
N GLY A 126 -2.65 -6.52 11.02
CA GLY A 126 -1.53 -6.79 10.10
C GLY A 126 -0.98 -5.57 9.36
N ILE A 127 -1.44 -4.37 9.67
CA ILE A 127 -0.96 -3.12 9.07
C ILE A 127 -0.03 -2.41 10.04
N GLY A 128 1.25 -2.37 9.71
CA GLY A 128 2.26 -1.56 10.40
C GLY A 128 2.42 -0.18 9.76
N ARG A 129 3.28 0.65 10.35
CA ARG A 129 3.54 2.04 9.90
C ARG A 129 3.91 2.13 8.41
N THR A 130 4.82 1.27 7.94
CA THR A 130 5.25 1.25 6.53
C THR A 130 4.09 0.93 5.59
N THR A 131 3.30 -0.10 5.91
CA THR A 131 2.14 -0.49 5.11
C THR A 131 1.04 0.59 5.13
N ALA A 132 0.77 1.19 6.29
CA ALA A 132 -0.19 2.29 6.40
C ALA A 132 0.24 3.50 5.57
N SER A 133 1.52 3.88 5.61
CA SER A 133 2.08 4.98 4.79
C SER A 133 1.98 4.68 3.30
N ALA A 134 2.30 3.46 2.87
CA ALA A 134 2.18 3.05 1.47
C ALA A 134 0.72 3.12 0.99
N ILE A 135 -0.22 2.57 1.76
CA ILE A 135 -1.65 2.62 1.44
C ILE A 135 -2.13 4.06 1.31
N THR A 136 -1.80 4.93 2.27
CA THR A 136 -2.23 6.34 2.28
C THR A 136 -1.66 7.10 1.09
N THR A 137 -0.37 6.92 0.81
CA THR A 137 0.33 7.61 -0.29
C THR A 137 -0.19 7.18 -1.66
N PHE A 138 -0.28 5.87 -1.90
CA PHE A 138 -0.66 5.35 -3.22
C PHE A 138 -2.15 5.49 -3.53
N SER A 139 -3.01 5.54 -2.51
CA SER A 139 -4.45 5.79 -2.71
C SER A 139 -4.81 7.27 -2.85
N GLY A 140 -3.84 8.17 -2.66
CA GLY A 140 -4.08 9.62 -2.72
C GLY A 140 -4.88 10.18 -1.52
N TYR A 141 -4.87 9.48 -0.38
CA TYR A 141 -5.56 9.96 0.83
C TYR A 141 -4.81 11.07 1.57
N GLY A 142 -3.66 11.49 1.04
CA GLY A 142 -2.83 12.55 1.58
C GLY A 142 -1.65 12.04 2.41
N PRO A 143 -0.72 12.93 2.76
CA PRO A 143 0.41 12.57 3.60
C PRO A 143 -0.07 12.20 5.00
N CYS A 144 0.66 11.28 5.62
CA CYS A 144 0.53 11.06 7.06
C CYS A 144 0.79 12.38 7.77
N ASP A 145 -0.12 12.80 8.65
CA ASP A 145 0.01 14.03 9.46
C ASP A 145 1.10 13.91 10.57
N ASP A 146 2.13 13.10 10.33
CA ASP A 146 3.26 12.93 11.25
C ASP A 146 4.36 13.99 11.09
N GLY A 147 4.07 15.07 10.36
CA GLY A 147 4.99 16.19 10.17
C GLY A 147 6.20 15.90 9.26
N ARG A 148 6.23 14.73 8.60
CA ARG A 148 7.32 14.35 7.71
C ARG A 148 6.88 14.42 6.25
N ILE A 149 7.35 15.48 5.59
CA ILE A 149 7.36 15.69 4.13
C ILE A 149 5.96 15.92 3.55
N LYS A 150 5.57 17.19 3.46
CA LYS A 150 4.64 17.65 2.43
C LYS A 150 5.39 17.63 1.10
N PRO A 151 4.94 16.92 0.07
CA PRO A 151 5.41 17.21 -1.28
C PRO A 151 4.82 18.56 -1.68
N ASP A 152 5.69 19.51 -1.97
CA ASP A 152 5.35 20.74 -2.71
C ASP A 152 4.95 20.39 -4.14
#